data_7f1c56b29b799b092c5d3f3668884a49
#
_entry.id   7f1c56b29b799b092c5d3f3668884a49
#
_cell.length_a   1.000
_cell.length_b   1.000
_cell.length_c   1.000
_cell.angle_alpha   90.00
_cell.angle_beta   90.00
_cell.angle_gamma   90.00
#
_symmetry.space_group_name_H-M   'P 1'
#
loop_
_entity.id
_entity.type
_entity.pdbx_description
1 polymer ?
#
loop_
_entity_poly.entity_id
_entity_poly.type
_entity_poly.pdbx_seq_one_letter_code
_entity_poly.pdbx_strand_id
1 'polypeptide(L)'
;MNKPKDLSEEAPKISVIIPFLNNRDEVIAIVKKIREQSRELDVEIICVDNGSEEDPSWNAELPAQTIVITEKQILNSPYSARNRGIERAWGSLLVFVDANSSPAERWLQNGLKCMEEMQAGIIAGNVEFDFEGKPNAAKVVDAVTSIHQEKSVKERGAAFTANLFVKREVFEAVGLFEEGVRSGGDVRWTTKATNAGNSIGYCSGSVVFKKARSYRALVSKRVRTGRGYLYTWLKEENGNVWFYNFLRSLKPPPPGKPAELYRERYNASLPVSAPAAWLVMYAMGIVEQLSFMAEYLRYNLGNARNENRQKEKSI
;
A
#
# COMPACT_ATOMS: atom_id res chain seq x y z
N MET A 1 -8.58 -3.30 -52.01
CA MET A 1 -9.05 -2.12 -51.24
C MET A 1 -9.24 -2.57 -49.78
N ASN A 2 -8.21 -2.42 -48.96
CA ASN A 2 -8.29 -2.69 -47.51
C ASN A 2 -8.93 -1.50 -46.83
N LYS A 3 -10.07 -1.73 -46.17
CA LYS A 3 -10.63 -0.73 -45.24
C LYS A 3 -9.63 -0.51 -44.10
N PRO A 4 -9.35 0.73 -43.72
CA PRO A 4 -8.62 0.98 -42.49
C PRO A 4 -9.44 0.46 -41.31
N LYS A 5 -8.79 -0.27 -40.42
CA LYS A 5 -9.32 -0.68 -39.11
C LYS A 5 -9.50 0.57 -38.28
N ASP A 6 -10.75 1.01 -38.17
CA ASP A 6 -11.15 2.11 -37.29
C ASP A 6 -10.99 1.61 -35.84
N LEU A 7 -9.82 1.82 -35.27
CA LEU A 7 -9.54 1.63 -33.85
C LEU A 7 -9.94 2.93 -33.14
N SER A 8 -11.23 3.17 -33.01
CA SER A 8 -11.73 3.98 -31.89
C SER A 8 -11.54 3.11 -30.64
N GLU A 9 -10.33 3.12 -30.08
CA GLU A 9 -10.13 2.62 -28.71
C GLU A 9 -10.97 3.51 -27.81
N GLU A 10 -12.13 3.01 -27.38
CA GLU A 10 -12.91 3.66 -26.32
C GLU A 10 -11.98 3.89 -25.13
N ALA A 11 -11.98 5.11 -24.60
CA ALA A 11 -11.21 5.44 -23.41
C ALA A 11 -11.44 4.38 -22.31
N PRO A 12 -10.42 3.94 -21.60
CA PRO A 12 -10.56 2.85 -20.64
C PRO A 12 -11.54 3.24 -19.52
N LYS A 13 -12.48 2.38 -19.22
CA LYS A 13 -13.35 2.50 -18.05
C LYS A 13 -12.52 2.26 -16.79
N ILE A 14 -12.61 3.18 -15.83
CA ILE A 14 -11.73 3.22 -14.66
C ILE A 14 -12.52 2.95 -13.38
N SER A 15 -12.04 2.04 -12.54
CA SER A 15 -12.55 1.85 -11.18
C SER A 15 -11.48 2.25 -10.17
N VAL A 16 -11.73 3.31 -9.41
CA VAL A 16 -10.86 3.75 -8.31
C VAL A 16 -11.32 3.08 -7.03
N ILE A 17 -10.46 2.28 -6.41
CA ILE A 17 -10.75 1.47 -5.21
C ILE A 17 -10.03 2.06 -4.01
N ILE A 18 -10.81 2.45 -2.99
CA ILE A 18 -10.34 3.14 -1.78
C ILE A 18 -10.76 2.35 -0.54
N PRO A 19 -9.87 1.51 0.02
CA PRO A 19 -10.14 0.89 1.31
C PRO A 19 -10.02 1.91 2.44
N PHE A 20 -10.94 1.86 3.41
CA PHE A 20 -10.91 2.75 4.56
C PHE A 20 -11.30 2.04 5.88
N LEU A 21 -10.90 2.64 7.00
CA LEU A 21 -11.23 2.19 8.35
C LEU A 21 -11.17 3.37 9.31
N ASN A 22 -12.31 3.79 9.87
CA ASN A 22 -12.44 4.89 10.83
C ASN A 22 -11.85 6.24 10.34
N ASN A 23 -11.90 6.52 9.03
CA ASN A 23 -11.34 7.74 8.46
C ASN A 23 -12.27 8.37 7.40
N ARG A 24 -13.50 8.62 7.84
CA ARG A 24 -14.59 9.21 7.07
C ARG A 24 -14.20 10.50 6.34
N ASP A 25 -13.65 11.46 7.07
CA ASP A 25 -13.36 12.79 6.53
C ASP A 25 -12.33 12.73 5.41
N GLU A 26 -11.32 11.87 5.56
CA GLU A 26 -10.34 11.62 4.52
C GLU A 26 -10.98 10.99 3.28
N VAL A 27 -11.93 10.05 3.45
CA VAL A 27 -12.66 9.45 2.33
C VAL A 27 -13.46 10.50 1.58
N ILE A 28 -14.20 11.34 2.28
CA ILE A 28 -14.98 12.43 1.66
C ILE A 28 -14.06 13.38 0.88
N ALA A 29 -12.94 13.77 1.48
CA ALA A 29 -11.99 14.69 0.85
C ALA A 29 -11.34 14.10 -0.41
N ILE A 30 -10.87 12.86 -0.36
CA ILE A 30 -10.23 12.22 -1.52
C ILE A 30 -11.23 11.96 -2.64
N VAL A 31 -12.45 11.52 -2.33
CA VAL A 31 -13.49 11.28 -3.34
C VAL A 31 -13.86 12.58 -4.07
N LYS A 32 -14.08 13.68 -3.35
CA LYS A 32 -14.34 15.00 -3.96
C LYS A 32 -13.21 15.41 -4.90
N LYS A 33 -11.97 15.26 -4.46
CA LYS A 33 -10.80 15.62 -5.25
C LYS A 33 -10.61 14.76 -6.51
N ILE A 34 -10.90 13.47 -6.42
CA ILE A 34 -10.87 12.57 -7.59
C ILE A 34 -11.98 12.97 -8.57
N ARG A 35 -13.19 13.25 -8.09
CA ARG A 35 -14.31 13.69 -8.97
C ARG A 35 -14.02 14.98 -9.71
N GLU A 36 -13.42 15.96 -9.04
CA GLU A 36 -13.03 17.22 -9.66
C GLU A 36 -12.06 17.01 -10.84
N GLN A 37 -11.14 16.06 -10.72
CA GLN A 37 -10.13 15.76 -11.73
C GLN A 37 -10.59 14.80 -12.83
N SER A 38 -11.66 14.04 -12.61
CA SER A 38 -12.09 12.95 -13.50
C SER A 38 -13.34 13.27 -14.32
N ARG A 39 -13.71 14.56 -14.47
CA ARG A 39 -14.96 14.98 -15.15
C ARG A 39 -15.06 14.51 -16.60
N GLU A 40 -13.93 14.37 -17.28
CA GLU A 40 -13.83 13.96 -18.68
C GLU A 40 -13.51 12.47 -18.85
N LEU A 41 -13.45 11.71 -17.75
CA LEU A 41 -13.10 10.30 -17.72
C LEU A 41 -14.30 9.46 -17.24
N ASP A 42 -14.46 8.26 -17.79
CA ASP A 42 -15.46 7.30 -17.32
C ASP A 42 -14.95 6.61 -16.06
N VAL A 43 -15.25 7.18 -14.88
CA VAL A 43 -14.70 6.77 -13.58
C VAL A 43 -15.81 6.43 -12.59
N GLU A 44 -15.80 5.22 -12.08
CA GLU A 44 -16.48 4.89 -10.81
C GLU A 44 -15.49 4.96 -9.63
N ILE A 45 -15.99 5.32 -8.46
CA ILE A 45 -15.22 5.32 -7.21
C ILE A 45 -15.88 4.34 -6.25
N ILE A 46 -15.12 3.37 -5.76
CA ILE A 46 -15.56 2.33 -4.85
C ILE A 46 -14.81 2.49 -3.53
N CYS A 47 -15.50 2.98 -2.52
CA CYS A 47 -15.00 3.06 -1.15
C CYS A 47 -15.37 1.79 -0.41
N VAL A 48 -14.39 1.10 0.16
CA VAL A 48 -14.62 -0.18 0.85
C VAL A 48 -14.32 -0.02 2.33
N ASP A 49 -15.36 -0.05 3.13
CA ASP A 49 -15.26 -0.04 4.60
C ASP A 49 -14.70 -1.38 5.09
N ASN A 50 -13.61 -1.32 5.84
CA ASN A 50 -12.90 -2.48 6.35
C ASN A 50 -13.20 -2.76 7.84
N GLY A 51 -14.42 -2.45 8.29
CA GLY A 51 -14.92 -2.67 9.65
C GLY A 51 -14.83 -1.43 10.54
N SER A 52 -15.21 -0.27 10.04
CA SER A 52 -15.34 0.95 10.85
C SER A 52 -16.42 0.79 11.91
N GLU A 53 -16.24 1.52 13.01
CA GLU A 53 -17.21 1.55 14.14
C GLU A 53 -18.41 2.45 13.83
N GLU A 54 -18.25 3.43 12.92
CA GLU A 54 -19.28 4.40 12.56
C GLU A 54 -20.25 3.84 11.52
N ASP A 55 -21.53 4.23 11.67
CA ASP A 55 -22.56 3.96 10.68
C ASP A 55 -22.23 4.66 9.35
N PRO A 56 -22.26 3.97 8.20
CA PRO A 56 -22.01 4.54 6.89
C PRO A 56 -23.08 5.50 6.38
N SER A 57 -24.03 5.97 7.21
CA SER A 57 -25.09 6.95 6.85
C SER A 57 -24.54 8.25 6.22
N TRP A 58 -23.28 8.60 6.50
CA TRP A 58 -22.57 9.72 5.88
C TRP A 58 -22.32 9.55 4.35
N ASN A 59 -22.68 8.41 3.79
CA ASN A 59 -22.57 8.17 2.34
C ASN A 59 -23.35 9.22 1.51
N ALA A 60 -24.38 9.83 2.09
CA ALA A 60 -25.12 10.91 1.47
C ALA A 60 -24.28 12.19 1.20
N GLU A 61 -23.12 12.33 1.86
CA GLU A 61 -22.21 13.47 1.65
C GLU A 61 -21.24 13.24 0.46
N LEU A 62 -21.23 12.03 -0.09
CA LEU A 62 -20.36 11.70 -1.22
C LEU A 62 -20.95 12.15 -2.56
N PRO A 63 -20.10 12.55 -3.50
CA PRO A 63 -20.51 12.84 -4.87
C PRO A 63 -21.25 11.66 -5.52
N ALA A 64 -22.16 11.97 -6.45
CA ALA A 64 -22.85 10.97 -7.25
C ALA A 64 -21.87 9.99 -7.94
N GLN A 65 -22.33 8.76 -8.23
CA GLN A 65 -21.53 7.67 -8.78
C GLN A 65 -20.39 7.19 -7.86
N THR A 66 -20.45 7.48 -6.56
CA THR A 66 -19.59 6.87 -5.54
C THR A 66 -20.33 5.70 -4.91
N ILE A 67 -19.67 4.55 -4.87
CA ILE A 67 -20.21 3.32 -4.30
C ILE A 67 -19.51 3.09 -2.98
N VAL A 68 -20.26 2.86 -1.91
CA VAL A 68 -19.70 2.44 -0.63
C VAL A 68 -20.17 1.02 -0.34
N ILE A 69 -19.24 0.14 -0.07
CA ILE A 69 -19.48 -1.25 0.32
C ILE A 69 -18.70 -1.57 1.60
N THR A 70 -19.14 -2.60 2.32
CA THR A 70 -18.50 -3.02 3.57
C THR A 70 -17.95 -4.44 3.41
N GLU A 71 -16.67 -4.62 3.77
CA GLU A 71 -16.10 -5.95 4.00
C GLU A 71 -16.62 -6.49 5.33
N LYS A 72 -17.33 -7.62 5.30
CA LYS A 72 -17.99 -8.19 6.49
C LYS A 72 -17.34 -9.48 7.00
N GLN A 73 -16.49 -10.10 6.20
CA GLN A 73 -15.93 -11.43 6.49
C GLN A 73 -14.54 -11.35 7.09
N ILE A 74 -13.66 -10.56 6.50
CA ILE A 74 -12.25 -10.48 6.89
C ILE A 74 -11.89 -9.03 7.21
N LEU A 75 -12.25 -8.62 8.41
CA LEU A 75 -12.05 -7.28 8.93
C LEU A 75 -10.57 -6.96 9.18
N ASN A 76 -10.25 -5.68 9.18
CA ASN A 76 -8.90 -5.15 9.43
C ASN A 76 -7.82 -5.66 8.45
N SER A 77 -8.22 -6.11 7.25
CA SER A 77 -7.33 -6.47 6.16
C SER A 77 -7.56 -5.55 4.96
N PRO A 78 -6.65 -4.60 4.68
CA PRO A 78 -6.82 -3.68 3.56
C PRO A 78 -6.81 -4.41 2.20
N TYR A 79 -6.28 -5.62 2.14
CA TYR A 79 -6.25 -6.43 0.91
C TYR A 79 -7.58 -7.14 0.68
N SER A 80 -8.22 -7.66 1.75
CA SER A 80 -9.57 -8.21 1.64
C SER A 80 -10.57 -7.13 1.22
N ALA A 81 -10.47 -5.92 1.80
CA ALA A 81 -11.28 -4.79 1.35
C ALA A 81 -11.03 -4.44 -0.13
N ARG A 82 -9.78 -4.43 -0.59
CA ARG A 82 -9.48 -4.19 -2.02
C ARG A 82 -10.06 -5.29 -2.91
N ASN A 83 -10.02 -6.55 -2.49
CA ASN A 83 -10.64 -7.66 -3.22
C ASN A 83 -12.14 -7.42 -3.41
N ARG A 84 -12.87 -7.01 -2.37
CA ARG A 84 -14.30 -6.66 -2.51
C ARG A 84 -14.52 -5.50 -3.48
N GLY A 85 -13.60 -4.52 -3.47
CA GLY A 85 -13.61 -3.44 -4.45
C GLY A 85 -13.41 -3.95 -5.88
N ILE A 86 -12.44 -4.86 -6.11
CA ILE A 86 -12.17 -5.47 -7.43
C ILE A 86 -13.37 -6.26 -7.93
N GLU A 87 -13.98 -7.08 -7.07
CA GLU A 87 -15.17 -7.88 -7.40
C GLU A 87 -16.37 -7.01 -7.80
N ARG A 88 -16.51 -5.83 -7.18
CA ARG A 88 -17.61 -4.89 -7.47
C ARG A 88 -17.34 -4.02 -8.69
N ALA A 89 -16.08 -3.81 -9.03
CA ALA A 89 -15.62 -2.91 -10.07
C ALA A 89 -16.02 -3.39 -11.48
N TRP A 90 -16.40 -2.46 -12.34
CA TRP A 90 -16.68 -2.73 -13.76
C TRP A 90 -15.58 -2.24 -14.74
N GLY A 91 -14.67 -1.39 -14.26
CA GLY A 91 -13.61 -0.82 -15.09
C GLY A 91 -12.63 -1.85 -15.63
N SER A 92 -12.13 -1.64 -16.85
CA SER A 92 -11.02 -2.40 -17.43
C SER A 92 -9.66 -2.02 -16.81
N LEU A 93 -9.61 -0.85 -16.17
CA LEU A 93 -8.48 -0.37 -15.39
C LEU A 93 -8.88 -0.20 -13.93
N LEU A 94 -8.13 -0.83 -13.05
CA LEU A 94 -8.31 -0.76 -11.60
C LEU A 94 -7.23 0.15 -10.99
N VAL A 95 -7.63 1.16 -10.26
CA VAL A 95 -6.73 2.14 -9.64
C VAL A 95 -6.88 2.07 -8.13
N PHE A 96 -5.78 1.85 -7.44
CA PHE A 96 -5.74 1.77 -5.98
C PHE A 96 -5.09 3.01 -5.38
N VAL A 97 -5.74 3.56 -4.37
CA VAL A 97 -5.22 4.68 -3.58
C VAL A 97 -5.71 4.55 -2.14
N ASP A 98 -4.91 4.97 -1.18
CA ASP A 98 -5.30 4.93 0.23
C ASP A 98 -6.20 6.13 0.57
N ALA A 99 -7.20 5.95 1.43
CA ALA A 99 -8.14 7.00 1.84
C ALA A 99 -7.45 8.27 2.40
N ASN A 100 -6.31 8.10 3.10
CA ASN A 100 -5.52 9.20 3.65
C ASN A 100 -4.49 9.80 2.68
N SER A 101 -4.74 9.67 1.39
CA SER A 101 -3.91 10.26 0.33
C SER A 101 -4.64 11.44 -0.31
N SER A 102 -3.88 12.36 -0.90
CA SER A 102 -4.41 13.49 -1.65
C SER A 102 -3.82 13.48 -3.07
N PRO A 103 -4.58 13.09 -4.10
CA PRO A 103 -4.11 13.09 -5.47
C PRO A 103 -3.72 14.50 -5.94
N ALA A 104 -2.59 14.62 -6.65
CA ALA A 104 -2.19 15.85 -7.34
C ALA A 104 -3.10 16.12 -8.54
N GLU A 105 -3.01 17.32 -9.11
CA GLU A 105 -3.68 17.61 -10.38
C GLU A 105 -3.23 16.65 -11.48
N ARG A 106 -4.17 16.23 -12.32
CA ARG A 106 -3.93 15.30 -13.44
C ARG A 106 -3.35 13.95 -13.03
N TRP A 107 -3.54 13.54 -11.76
CA TRP A 107 -3.06 12.27 -11.24
C TRP A 107 -3.48 11.08 -12.09
N LEU A 108 -4.80 10.94 -12.38
CA LEU A 108 -5.33 9.86 -13.21
C LEU A 108 -4.81 9.95 -14.65
N GLN A 109 -4.88 11.13 -15.26
CA GLN A 109 -4.45 11.34 -16.64
C GLN A 109 -2.96 10.99 -16.83
N ASN A 110 -2.11 11.40 -15.88
CA ASN A 110 -0.69 11.07 -15.94
C ASN A 110 -0.45 9.56 -15.79
N GLY A 111 -1.18 8.88 -14.89
CA GLY A 111 -1.09 7.43 -14.74
C GLY A 111 -1.52 6.68 -16.01
N LEU A 112 -2.61 7.10 -16.64
CA LEU A 112 -3.09 6.55 -17.91
C LEU A 112 -2.05 6.75 -19.03
N LYS A 113 -1.54 7.96 -19.18
CA LYS A 113 -0.51 8.29 -20.16
C LYS A 113 0.74 7.41 -19.98
N CYS A 114 1.23 7.27 -18.75
CA CYS A 114 2.37 6.39 -18.48
C CYS A 114 2.09 4.92 -18.82
N MET A 115 0.87 4.44 -18.55
CA MET A 115 0.47 3.07 -18.89
C MET A 115 0.48 2.81 -20.39
N GLU A 116 0.00 3.77 -21.16
CA GLU A 116 0.01 3.72 -22.63
C GLU A 116 1.43 3.83 -23.18
N GLU A 117 2.21 4.84 -22.76
CA GLU A 117 3.58 5.05 -23.24
C GLU A 117 4.52 3.88 -22.94
N MET A 118 4.39 3.26 -21.77
CA MET A 118 5.21 2.12 -21.36
C MET A 118 4.65 0.78 -21.80
N GLN A 119 3.46 0.74 -22.40
CA GLN A 119 2.75 -0.50 -22.74
C GLN A 119 2.71 -1.49 -21.55
N ALA A 120 2.50 -0.95 -20.34
CA ALA A 120 2.59 -1.72 -19.10
C ALA A 120 1.21 -2.22 -18.64
N GLY A 121 1.19 -3.40 -18.02
CA GLY A 121 0.02 -3.94 -17.33
C GLY A 121 -0.17 -3.33 -15.94
N ILE A 122 0.93 -2.84 -15.35
CA ILE A 122 0.96 -2.28 -14.00
C ILE A 122 1.75 -0.96 -14.01
N ILE A 123 1.19 0.11 -13.44
CA ILE A 123 1.90 1.38 -13.22
C ILE A 123 1.87 1.73 -11.74
N ALA A 124 3.04 1.94 -11.17
CA ALA A 124 3.24 2.50 -9.84
C ALA A 124 3.40 4.03 -9.95
N GLY A 125 2.43 4.79 -9.44
CA GLY A 125 2.54 6.24 -9.36
C GLY A 125 3.40 6.68 -8.17
N ASN A 126 3.88 7.92 -8.21
CA ASN A 126 4.70 8.50 -7.15
C ASN A 126 3.89 8.74 -5.87
N VAL A 127 4.53 8.58 -4.73
CA VAL A 127 3.98 8.90 -3.40
C VAL A 127 4.90 9.90 -2.73
N GLU A 128 4.43 11.13 -2.59
CA GLU A 128 5.13 12.20 -1.89
C GLU A 128 4.65 12.34 -0.45
N PHE A 129 5.54 12.80 0.44
CA PHE A 129 5.18 13.02 1.84
C PHE A 129 5.09 14.52 2.15
N ASP A 130 3.88 14.93 2.61
CA ASP A 130 3.65 16.25 3.14
C ASP A 130 3.99 16.28 4.65
N PHE A 131 4.87 17.18 5.02
CA PHE A 131 5.29 17.34 6.41
C PHE A 131 4.32 18.21 7.23
N GLU A 132 3.31 18.83 6.62
CA GLU A 132 2.36 19.72 7.30
C GLU A 132 3.08 20.72 8.23
N GLY A 133 3.85 21.62 7.64
CA GLY A 133 4.68 22.61 8.33
C GLY A 133 6.10 22.11 8.57
N LYS A 134 6.70 22.48 9.73
CA LYS A 134 8.11 22.19 10.01
C LYS A 134 8.34 20.68 10.20
N PRO A 135 9.24 20.06 9.43
CA PRO A 135 9.59 18.66 9.61
C PRO A 135 10.25 18.40 10.96
N ASN A 136 9.95 17.23 11.53
CA ASN A 136 10.65 16.67 12.69
C ASN A 136 11.24 15.30 12.36
N ALA A 137 12.05 14.76 13.26
CA ALA A 137 12.76 13.50 13.00
C ALA A 137 11.82 12.32 12.68
N ALA A 138 10.64 12.23 13.33
CA ALA A 138 9.68 11.15 13.04
C ALA A 138 9.09 11.27 11.64
N LYS A 139 8.65 12.46 11.25
CA LYS A 139 8.09 12.72 9.92
C LYS A 139 9.13 12.44 8.82
N VAL A 140 10.38 12.87 9.02
CA VAL A 140 11.48 12.61 8.08
C VAL A 140 11.77 11.11 7.98
N VAL A 141 11.90 10.42 9.10
CA VAL A 141 12.14 8.96 9.12
C VAL A 141 10.98 8.22 8.48
N ASP A 142 9.73 8.61 8.74
CA ASP A 142 8.58 8.01 8.05
C ASP A 142 8.70 8.19 6.53
N ALA A 143 8.97 9.40 6.08
CA ALA A 143 9.08 9.70 4.65
C ALA A 143 10.19 8.89 3.96
N VAL A 144 11.38 8.76 4.55
CA VAL A 144 12.51 8.07 3.91
C VAL A 144 12.53 6.56 4.07
N THR A 145 11.77 6.01 5.04
CA THR A 145 11.72 4.56 5.29
C THR A 145 10.38 3.92 4.91
N SER A 146 9.44 4.70 4.37
CA SER A 146 8.14 4.22 3.95
C SER A 146 8.10 3.92 2.45
N ILE A 147 6.93 4.04 1.86
CA ILE A 147 6.65 3.77 0.45
C ILE A 147 7.62 4.55 -0.46
N HIS A 148 8.40 3.83 -1.24
CA HIS A 148 9.28 4.38 -2.27
C HIS A 148 9.03 3.59 -3.55
N GLN A 149 8.05 4.04 -4.34
CA GLN A 149 7.56 3.32 -5.53
C GLN A 149 8.67 3.11 -6.56
N GLU A 150 9.38 4.18 -6.91
CA GLU A 150 10.44 4.11 -7.92
C GLU A 150 11.49 3.05 -7.59
N LYS A 151 12.01 3.10 -6.36
CA LYS A 151 13.02 2.14 -5.89
C LYS A 151 12.48 0.70 -5.87
N SER A 152 11.23 0.53 -5.42
CA SER A 152 10.59 -0.79 -5.36
C SER A 152 10.40 -1.39 -6.75
N VAL A 153 9.95 -0.59 -7.72
CA VAL A 153 9.81 -1.03 -9.11
C VAL A 153 11.16 -1.39 -9.72
N LYS A 154 12.16 -0.50 -9.59
CA LYS A 154 13.49 -0.69 -10.18
C LYS A 154 14.25 -1.89 -9.61
N GLU A 155 14.22 -2.07 -8.28
CA GLU A 155 15.04 -3.07 -7.60
C GLU A 155 14.35 -4.43 -7.46
N ARG A 156 13.01 -4.46 -7.42
CA ARG A 156 12.24 -5.65 -7.04
C ARG A 156 11.13 -6.04 -8.02
N GLY A 157 10.83 -5.21 -9.02
CA GLY A 157 9.65 -5.41 -9.85
C GLY A 157 8.35 -5.39 -9.03
N ALA A 158 8.30 -4.63 -7.95
CA ALA A 158 7.17 -4.62 -7.01
C ALA A 158 6.68 -3.20 -6.73
N ALA A 159 5.41 -3.07 -6.34
CA ALA A 159 4.79 -1.78 -6.06
C ALA A 159 3.81 -1.84 -4.88
N PHE A 160 3.44 -0.65 -4.37
CA PHE A 160 2.50 -0.47 -3.26
C PHE A 160 1.16 0.05 -3.77
N THR A 161 0.07 -0.45 -3.23
CA THR A 161 -1.31 -0.03 -3.54
C THR A 161 -1.67 1.38 -3.10
N ALA A 162 -0.74 2.11 -2.49
CA ALA A 162 -0.94 3.51 -2.12
C ALA A 162 -1.10 4.44 -3.34
N ASN A 163 -0.60 4.04 -4.51
CA ASN A 163 -0.78 4.67 -5.81
C ASN A 163 -0.44 3.65 -6.91
N LEU A 164 -1.41 2.88 -7.34
CA LEU A 164 -1.19 1.74 -8.24
C LEU A 164 -2.31 1.66 -9.28
N PHE A 165 -1.93 1.54 -10.54
CA PHE A 165 -2.81 1.32 -11.68
C PHE A 165 -2.56 -0.08 -12.22
N VAL A 166 -3.60 -0.86 -12.43
CA VAL A 166 -3.50 -2.25 -12.87
C VAL A 166 -4.59 -2.55 -13.90
N LYS A 167 -4.22 -3.06 -15.06
CA LYS A 167 -5.19 -3.59 -16.00
C LYS A 167 -5.93 -4.78 -15.39
N ARG A 168 -7.23 -4.87 -15.57
CA ARG A 168 -8.06 -5.96 -15.02
C ARG A 168 -7.55 -7.34 -15.43
N GLU A 169 -7.11 -7.50 -16.68
CA GLU A 169 -6.55 -8.74 -17.21
C GLU A 169 -5.39 -9.30 -16.36
N VAL A 170 -4.62 -8.43 -15.67
CA VAL A 170 -3.55 -8.88 -14.77
C VAL A 170 -4.12 -9.59 -13.55
N PHE A 171 -5.23 -9.07 -12.96
CA PHE A 171 -5.92 -9.77 -11.87
C PHE A 171 -6.57 -11.08 -12.33
N GLU A 172 -7.11 -11.12 -13.53
CA GLU A 172 -7.67 -12.33 -14.12
C GLU A 172 -6.60 -13.42 -14.31
N ALA A 173 -5.39 -13.03 -14.71
CA ALA A 173 -4.27 -13.96 -14.90
C ALA A 173 -3.61 -14.40 -13.60
N VAL A 174 -3.44 -13.50 -12.63
CA VAL A 174 -2.65 -13.72 -11.40
C VAL A 174 -3.50 -14.09 -10.19
N GLY A 175 -4.78 -13.69 -10.21
CA GLY A 175 -5.71 -13.79 -9.06
C GLY A 175 -5.66 -12.57 -8.16
N LEU A 176 -6.50 -12.58 -7.13
CA LEU A 176 -6.68 -11.49 -6.18
C LEU A 176 -5.54 -11.37 -5.17
N PHE A 177 -5.55 -10.32 -4.36
CA PHE A 177 -4.64 -10.20 -3.21
C PHE A 177 -4.90 -11.32 -2.20
N GLU A 178 -3.87 -11.69 -1.42
CA GLU A 178 -4.02 -12.61 -0.31
C GLU A 178 -4.86 -11.98 0.80
N GLU A 179 -5.93 -12.64 1.18
CA GLU A 179 -6.85 -12.16 2.20
C GLU A 179 -6.32 -12.36 3.63
N GLY A 180 -6.81 -11.57 4.57
CA GLY A 180 -6.40 -11.62 5.98
C GLY A 180 -5.03 -11.01 6.28
N VAL A 181 -4.25 -10.68 5.27
CA VAL A 181 -2.95 -10.04 5.42
C VAL A 181 -3.11 -8.56 5.77
N ARG A 182 -2.32 -8.05 6.72
CA ARG A 182 -2.38 -6.66 7.19
C ARG A 182 -1.31 -5.75 6.58
N SER A 183 -0.22 -6.32 6.06
CA SER A 183 0.90 -5.57 5.50
C SER A 183 1.67 -6.40 4.49
N GLY A 184 2.20 -5.77 3.43
CA GLY A 184 3.06 -6.41 2.43
C GLY A 184 2.34 -7.25 1.37
N GLY A 185 1.01 -7.36 1.40
CA GLY A 185 0.25 -8.12 0.41
C GLY A 185 0.31 -7.53 -1.00
N ASP A 186 0.44 -6.21 -1.10
CA ASP A 186 0.64 -5.50 -2.37
C ASP A 186 2.00 -5.81 -3.02
N VAL A 187 3.07 -5.76 -2.26
CA VAL A 187 4.43 -6.10 -2.74
C VAL A 187 4.47 -7.56 -3.19
N ARG A 188 3.90 -8.48 -2.41
CA ARG A 188 3.84 -9.91 -2.78
C ARG A 188 3.03 -10.13 -4.06
N TRP A 189 1.85 -9.52 -4.14
CA TRP A 189 1.00 -9.67 -5.32
C TRP A 189 1.65 -9.09 -6.58
N THR A 190 2.22 -7.89 -6.50
CA THR A 190 2.89 -7.27 -7.66
C THR A 190 4.15 -8.05 -8.06
N THR A 191 4.93 -8.59 -7.11
CA THR A 191 6.05 -9.50 -7.41
C THR A 191 5.56 -10.78 -8.10
N LYS A 192 4.44 -11.36 -7.63
CA LYS A 192 3.82 -12.53 -8.30
C LYS A 192 3.41 -12.17 -9.73
N ALA A 193 2.82 -11.00 -9.94
CA ALA A 193 2.39 -10.56 -11.26
C ALA A 193 3.58 -10.35 -12.22
N THR A 194 4.66 -9.72 -11.75
CA THR A 194 5.87 -9.52 -12.57
C THR A 194 6.60 -10.82 -12.86
N ASN A 195 6.66 -11.75 -11.92
CA ASN A 195 7.22 -13.10 -12.13
C ASN A 195 6.38 -13.93 -13.12
N ALA A 196 5.09 -13.62 -13.24
CA ALA A 196 4.21 -14.22 -14.26
C ALA A 196 4.31 -13.53 -15.63
N GLY A 197 5.26 -12.60 -15.82
CA GLY A 197 5.54 -11.94 -17.09
C GLY A 197 4.78 -10.63 -17.33
N ASN A 198 4.03 -10.11 -16.34
CA ASN A 198 3.37 -8.82 -16.48
C ASN A 198 4.36 -7.67 -16.32
N SER A 199 4.31 -6.70 -17.26
CA SER A 199 5.17 -5.53 -17.23
C SER A 199 4.73 -4.54 -16.14
N ILE A 200 5.71 -3.97 -15.41
CA ILE A 200 5.50 -2.93 -14.40
C ILE A 200 6.35 -1.70 -14.72
N GLY A 201 5.74 -0.51 -14.64
CA GLY A 201 6.42 0.77 -14.82
C GLY A 201 6.26 1.69 -13.61
N TYR A 202 7.14 2.71 -13.51
CA TYR A 202 7.03 3.79 -12.56
C TYR A 202 6.67 5.09 -13.26
N CYS A 203 5.65 5.78 -12.76
CA CYS A 203 5.19 7.06 -13.29
C CYS A 203 5.43 8.19 -12.28
N SER A 204 6.49 8.99 -12.48
CA SER A 204 6.82 10.11 -11.61
C SER A 204 5.76 11.22 -11.63
N GLY A 205 5.05 11.40 -12.75
CA GLY A 205 4.02 12.43 -12.92
C GLY A 205 2.66 12.09 -12.32
N SER A 206 2.38 10.82 -12.00
CA SER A 206 1.16 10.41 -11.31
C SER A 206 1.39 10.45 -9.80
N VAL A 207 1.11 11.59 -9.17
CA VAL A 207 1.51 11.87 -7.78
C VAL A 207 0.33 11.81 -6.82
N VAL A 208 0.52 11.15 -5.67
CA VAL A 208 -0.35 11.30 -4.50
C VAL A 208 0.47 11.78 -3.30
N PHE A 209 -0.10 12.71 -2.53
CA PHE A 209 0.49 13.20 -1.30
C PHE A 209 -0.05 12.43 -0.10
N LYS A 210 0.85 12.06 0.82
CA LYS A 210 0.51 11.45 2.10
C LYS A 210 1.08 12.29 3.24
N LYS A 211 0.29 12.46 4.30
CA LYS A 211 0.81 13.12 5.51
C LYS A 211 1.89 12.26 6.15
N ALA A 212 3.05 12.87 6.41
CA ALA A 212 4.13 12.22 7.16
C ALA A 212 3.70 12.03 8.62
N ARG A 213 3.95 10.84 9.18
CA ARG A 213 3.42 10.41 10.48
C ARG A 213 4.10 11.10 11.65
N SER A 214 3.29 11.48 12.64
CA SER A 214 3.79 11.86 13.97
C SER A 214 4.50 10.68 14.65
N TYR A 215 5.23 10.91 15.75
CA TYR A 215 5.91 9.88 16.54
C TYR A 215 4.96 8.72 16.91
N ARG A 216 3.79 9.04 17.47
CA ARG A 216 2.80 8.03 17.88
C ARG A 216 2.29 7.20 16.70
N ALA A 217 1.95 7.85 15.60
CA ALA A 217 1.46 7.18 14.41
C ALA A 217 2.55 6.33 13.73
N LEU A 218 3.82 6.77 13.78
CA LEU A 218 4.95 6.02 13.28
C LEU A 218 5.20 4.74 14.09
N VAL A 219 5.17 4.83 15.43
CA VAL A 219 5.25 3.66 16.32
C VAL A 219 4.14 2.66 16.00
N SER A 220 2.88 3.11 15.92
CA SER A 220 1.74 2.26 15.59
C SER A 220 1.91 1.55 14.24
N LYS A 221 2.43 2.27 13.24
CA LYS A 221 2.77 1.68 11.94
C LYS A 221 3.84 0.60 12.07
N ARG A 222 4.94 0.84 12.81
CA ARG A 222 6.03 -0.12 12.98
C ARG A 222 5.58 -1.38 13.70
N VAL A 223 4.73 -1.23 14.73
CA VAL A 223 4.10 -2.38 15.40
C VAL A 223 3.26 -3.19 14.43
N ARG A 224 2.41 -2.55 13.62
CA ARG A 224 1.58 -3.23 12.63
C ARG A 224 2.42 -3.94 11.57
N THR A 225 3.45 -3.28 11.05
CA THR A 225 4.34 -3.84 10.01
C THR A 225 5.13 -5.03 10.55
N GLY A 226 5.72 -4.90 11.73
CA GLY A 226 6.45 -5.99 12.38
C GLY A 226 5.58 -7.24 12.58
N ARG A 227 4.35 -7.09 13.07
CA ARG A 227 3.40 -8.20 13.17
C ARG A 227 3.04 -8.80 11.82
N GLY A 228 2.90 -7.97 10.79
CA GLY A 228 2.57 -8.41 9.44
C GLY A 228 3.68 -9.25 8.79
N TYR A 229 4.94 -9.00 9.11
CA TYR A 229 6.06 -9.76 8.56
C TYR A 229 6.02 -11.25 8.88
N LEU A 230 5.47 -11.65 10.02
CA LEU A 230 5.36 -13.06 10.37
C LEU A 230 4.63 -13.86 9.30
N TYR A 231 3.49 -13.35 8.81
CA TYR A 231 2.66 -14.02 7.81
C TYR A 231 3.33 -14.06 6.43
N THR A 232 4.23 -13.13 6.17
CA THR A 232 5.00 -13.08 4.93
C THR A 232 6.17 -14.08 4.96
N TRP A 233 6.82 -14.23 6.10
CA TRP A 233 8.05 -15.02 6.24
C TRP A 233 7.82 -16.51 6.55
N LEU A 234 6.78 -16.85 7.32
CA LEU A 234 6.49 -18.25 7.67
C LEU A 234 6.12 -19.12 6.47
N LYS A 235 5.67 -18.52 5.37
CA LYS A 235 5.31 -19.25 4.14
C LYS A 235 6.49 -19.49 3.20
N GLU A 236 7.57 -18.76 3.35
CA GLU A 236 8.64 -18.73 2.34
C GLU A 236 9.93 -19.46 2.75
N GLU A 237 10.23 -19.70 4.06
CA GLU A 237 11.55 -20.20 4.44
C GLU A 237 11.63 -21.11 5.69
N ASN A 238 12.64 -21.97 5.68
CA ASN A 238 13.08 -22.79 6.81
C ASN A 238 13.45 -21.93 8.04
N GLY A 239 12.93 -22.29 9.20
CA GLY A 239 12.92 -21.55 10.46
C GLY A 239 14.25 -20.93 11.00
N ASN A 240 15.39 -21.18 10.40
CA ASN A 240 16.68 -20.66 10.86
C ASN A 240 17.07 -19.30 10.26
N VAL A 241 16.53 -18.93 9.11
CA VAL A 241 16.89 -17.68 8.41
C VAL A 241 16.29 -16.47 9.11
N TRP A 242 15.09 -16.59 9.70
CA TRP A 242 14.45 -15.51 10.43
C TRP A 242 15.24 -15.02 11.64
N PHE A 243 15.86 -15.94 12.42
CA PHE A 243 16.63 -15.57 13.61
C PHE A 243 17.89 -14.78 13.25
N TYR A 244 18.56 -15.20 12.18
CA TYR A 244 19.71 -14.46 11.64
C TYR A 244 19.32 -13.06 11.18
N ASN A 245 18.22 -12.93 10.45
CA ASN A 245 17.70 -11.64 9.98
C ASN A 245 17.24 -10.77 11.16
N PHE A 246 16.62 -11.36 12.18
CA PHE A 246 16.28 -10.67 13.42
C PHE A 246 17.52 -10.09 14.10
N LEU A 247 18.56 -10.89 14.35
CA LEU A 247 19.80 -10.41 14.96
C LEU A 247 20.48 -9.32 14.12
N ARG A 248 20.48 -9.49 12.80
CA ARG A 248 21.03 -8.48 11.87
C ARG A 248 20.29 -7.15 11.93
N SER A 249 18.98 -7.19 12.08
CA SER A 249 18.14 -5.99 12.12
C SER A 249 18.20 -5.24 13.45
N LEU A 250 18.73 -5.86 14.51
CA LEU A 250 19.05 -5.19 15.78
C LEU A 250 20.31 -4.32 15.69
N LYS A 251 21.13 -4.48 14.65
CA LYS A 251 22.32 -3.64 14.46
C LYS A 251 21.89 -2.19 14.16
N PRO A 252 22.53 -1.21 14.80
CA PRO A 252 22.23 0.19 14.49
C PRO A 252 22.57 0.50 13.04
N PRO A 253 21.77 1.32 12.35
CA PRO A 253 22.07 1.75 10.99
C PRO A 253 23.35 2.63 11.00
N PRO A 254 24.06 2.73 9.86
CA PRO A 254 25.17 3.66 9.75
C PRO A 254 24.75 5.09 10.13
N PRO A 255 25.58 5.88 10.82
CA PRO A 255 25.21 7.21 11.30
C PRO A 255 24.70 8.16 10.23
N GLY A 256 25.22 8.09 9.01
CA GLY A 256 24.79 8.90 7.85
C GLY A 256 23.53 8.42 7.13
N LYS A 257 22.98 7.25 7.49
CA LYS A 257 21.88 6.61 6.74
C LYS A 257 20.62 7.46 6.55
N PRO A 258 20.12 8.20 7.55
CA PRO A 258 18.97 9.08 7.35
C PRO A 258 19.23 10.19 6.32
N ALA A 259 20.42 10.78 6.33
CA ALA A 259 20.80 11.83 5.38
C ALA A 259 20.98 11.28 3.95
N GLU A 260 21.55 10.08 3.82
CA GLU A 260 21.67 9.37 2.56
C GLU A 260 20.30 9.13 1.92
N LEU A 261 19.36 8.51 2.68
CA LEU A 261 18.02 8.21 2.20
C LEU A 261 17.21 9.48 1.88
N TYR A 262 17.39 10.54 2.67
CA TYR A 262 16.72 11.81 2.41
C TYR A 262 17.23 12.45 1.11
N ARG A 263 18.54 12.44 0.89
CA ARG A 263 19.16 12.92 -0.35
C ARG A 263 18.73 12.09 -1.56
N GLU A 264 18.72 10.77 -1.43
CA GLU A 264 18.28 9.85 -2.49
C GLU A 264 16.83 10.16 -2.91
N ARG A 265 15.95 10.44 -1.95
CA ARG A 265 14.52 10.66 -2.22
C ARG A 265 14.19 12.07 -2.70
N TYR A 266 14.79 13.09 -2.10
CA TYR A 266 14.39 14.49 -2.30
C TYR A 266 15.45 15.34 -2.99
N ASN A 267 16.60 14.78 -3.29
CA ASN A 267 17.77 15.50 -3.83
C ASN A 267 18.13 16.76 -3.00
N ALA A 268 17.98 16.67 -1.68
CA ALA A 268 18.10 17.78 -0.73
C ALA A 268 18.86 17.38 0.53
N SER A 269 19.29 18.36 1.29
CA SER A 269 19.90 18.17 2.61
C SER A 269 18.84 17.81 3.65
N LEU A 270 19.23 16.98 4.64
CA LEU A 270 18.38 16.57 5.73
C LEU A 270 17.86 17.80 6.52
N PRO A 271 16.55 18.02 6.66
CA PRO A 271 15.97 19.24 7.27
C PRO A 271 15.91 19.20 8.80
N VAL A 272 16.45 18.15 9.42
CA VAL A 272 16.48 17.94 10.89
C VAL A 272 17.85 17.51 11.35
N SER A 273 18.09 17.53 12.66
CA SER A 273 19.33 17.03 13.25
C SER A 273 19.60 15.57 12.85
N ALA A 274 20.75 15.29 12.27
CA ALA A 274 21.13 13.95 11.82
C ALA A 274 21.17 12.93 12.98
N PRO A 275 21.72 13.24 14.17
CA PRO A 275 21.63 12.36 15.34
C PRO A 275 20.20 12.08 15.76
N ALA A 276 19.29 13.06 15.73
CA ALA A 276 17.88 12.86 16.09
C ALA A 276 17.18 11.93 15.08
N ALA A 277 17.37 12.17 13.78
CA ALA A 277 16.83 11.29 12.74
C ALA A 277 17.38 9.86 12.84
N TRP A 278 18.68 9.71 13.11
CA TRP A 278 19.31 8.41 13.30
C TRP A 278 18.74 7.66 14.51
N LEU A 279 18.61 8.34 15.66
CA LEU A 279 18.04 7.75 16.87
C LEU A 279 16.61 7.28 16.65
N VAL A 280 15.78 8.09 16.00
CA VAL A 280 14.40 7.73 15.66
C VAL A 280 14.38 6.55 14.68
N MET A 281 15.22 6.54 13.66
CA MET A 281 15.30 5.44 12.70
C MET A 281 15.66 4.12 13.39
N TYR A 282 16.66 4.14 14.25
CA TYR A 282 17.08 2.97 15.02
C TYR A 282 16.00 2.49 15.98
N ALA A 283 15.41 3.41 16.77
CA ALA A 283 14.34 3.07 17.71
C ALA A 283 13.13 2.45 16.98
N MET A 284 12.75 2.99 15.82
CA MET A 284 11.65 2.44 15.03
C MET A 284 11.97 1.05 14.45
N GLY A 285 13.22 0.78 14.09
CA GLY A 285 13.69 -0.55 13.72
C GLY A 285 13.53 -1.54 14.88
N ILE A 286 13.95 -1.17 16.09
CA ILE A 286 13.78 -2.00 17.29
C ILE A 286 12.30 -2.29 17.58
N VAL A 287 11.44 -1.27 17.52
CA VAL A 287 9.98 -1.44 17.71
C VAL A 287 9.39 -2.46 16.73
N GLU A 288 9.80 -2.37 15.47
CA GLU A 288 9.34 -3.28 14.41
C GLU A 288 9.76 -4.74 14.70
N GLN A 289 11.02 -4.95 15.10
CA GLN A 289 11.56 -6.27 15.41
C GLN A 289 10.95 -6.87 16.70
N LEU A 290 10.79 -6.07 17.75
CA LEU A 290 10.11 -6.54 18.97
C LEU A 290 8.67 -6.94 18.69
N SER A 291 7.99 -6.21 17.81
CA SER A 291 6.61 -6.53 17.43
C SER A 291 6.51 -7.80 16.59
N PHE A 292 7.47 -8.05 15.71
CA PHE A 292 7.63 -9.32 15.00
C PHE A 292 7.85 -10.48 15.96
N MET A 293 8.81 -10.35 16.90
CA MET A 293 9.12 -11.39 17.90
C MET A 293 7.91 -11.72 18.77
N ALA A 294 7.19 -10.69 19.24
CA ALA A 294 5.99 -10.89 20.05
C ALA A 294 4.92 -11.70 19.30
N GLU A 295 4.73 -11.42 18.00
CA GLU A 295 3.76 -12.16 17.17
C GLU A 295 4.23 -13.58 16.87
N TYR A 296 5.52 -13.79 16.63
CA TYR A 296 6.13 -15.11 16.45
C TYR A 296 5.95 -16.00 17.68
N LEU A 297 6.20 -15.46 18.87
CA LEU A 297 5.98 -16.20 20.12
C LEU A 297 4.51 -16.56 20.33
N ARG A 298 3.59 -15.66 20.02
CA ARG A 298 2.14 -15.95 20.09
C ARG A 298 1.73 -17.07 19.13
N TYR A 299 2.24 -17.04 17.91
CA TYR A 299 1.98 -18.07 16.91
C TYR A 299 2.43 -19.46 17.37
N ASN A 300 3.68 -19.58 17.87
CA ASN A 300 4.22 -20.86 18.34
C ASN A 300 3.51 -21.38 19.59
N LEU A 301 3.20 -20.51 20.55
CA LEU A 301 2.43 -20.90 21.75
C LEU A 301 1.01 -21.35 21.40
N GLY A 302 0.40 -20.72 20.37
CA GLY A 302 -0.91 -21.13 19.85
C GLY A 302 -0.87 -22.52 19.22
N ASN A 303 0.13 -22.80 18.41
CA ASN A 303 0.31 -24.10 17.76
C ASN A 303 0.57 -25.22 18.80
N ALA A 304 1.46 -24.98 19.76
CA ALA A 304 1.75 -25.95 20.82
C ALA A 304 0.50 -26.29 21.67
N ARG A 305 -0.38 -25.31 21.93
CA ARG A 305 -1.65 -25.56 22.64
C ARG A 305 -2.62 -26.40 21.81
N ASN A 306 -2.67 -26.18 20.49
CA ASN A 306 -3.54 -26.94 19.60
C ASN A 306 -3.06 -28.38 19.44
N GLU A 307 -1.76 -28.63 19.34
CA GLU A 307 -1.18 -29.97 19.30
C GLU A 307 -1.45 -30.77 20.59
N ASN A 308 -1.31 -30.12 21.77
CA ASN A 308 -1.62 -30.76 23.05
C ASN A 308 -3.11 -31.09 23.17
N ARG A 309 -4.02 -30.19 22.73
CA ARG A 309 -5.46 -30.48 22.71
C ARG A 309 -5.84 -31.61 21.75
N GLN A 310 -5.14 -31.78 20.64
CA GLN A 310 -5.36 -32.91 19.73
C GLN A 310 -4.86 -34.23 20.33
N LYS A 311 -3.74 -34.20 21.02
CA LYS A 311 -3.24 -35.40 21.75
C LYS A 311 -4.15 -35.83 22.89
N GLU A 312 -4.71 -34.88 23.66
CA GLU A 312 -5.67 -35.18 24.74
C GLU A 312 -7.02 -35.74 24.21
N LYS A 313 -7.39 -35.42 22.98
CA LYS A 313 -8.63 -35.98 22.35
C LYS A 313 -8.42 -37.33 21.67
N SER A 314 -7.19 -37.74 21.49
CA SER A 314 -6.81 -39.04 20.89
C SER A 314 -6.47 -40.12 21.89
N ILE A 315 -6.56 -39.83 23.21
CA ILE A 315 -6.50 -40.74 24.35
C ILE A 315 -7.92 -40.93 24.90
#